data_dbbd1329d41282e47080d80698390cc1
#
_entry.id   dbbd1329d41282e47080d80698390cc1
#
_cell.length_a   1.000
_cell.length_b   1.000
_cell.length_c   1.000
_cell.angle_alpha   90.00
_cell.angle_beta   90.00
_cell.angle_gamma   90.00
#
_symmetry.space_group_name_H-M   'P 1'
#
loop_
_entity.id
_entity.type
_entity.pdbx_description
1 polymer ?
#
loop_
_entity_poly.entity_id
_entity_poly.type
_entity_poly.pdbx_seq_one_letter_code
_entity_poly.pdbx_strand_id
1 'polypeptide(L)'
;MIEINHLVKKYGDHIAVNDLSLNIESGKIYGFLGPNGAGKSTTMNIITGYLGATSGEVKINGFDVLAQPEEAKKCVGYLPELPPLYMDMTVLEYMNFVAELKQIPKDKRKSSVKEVMELTKIMDMKDRLIRNLSKGYRQRVGFAQAVIGYPEVIILDEPTVGLDPKQIIEIRELIKKLGEKHTVILSSHILSEISA
;
A
#
# COMPACT_ATOMS: atom_id res chain seq x y z
N MET A 1 13.54 5.84 2.42
CA MET A 1 14.05 6.19 1.06
C MET A 1 13.91 4.98 0.15
N ILE A 2 13.46 5.18 -1.11
CA ILE A 2 13.43 4.10 -2.12
C ILE A 2 14.35 4.51 -3.26
N GLU A 3 15.20 3.58 -3.68
CA GLU A 3 16.13 3.74 -4.79
C GLU A 3 15.81 2.70 -5.86
N ILE A 4 15.56 3.17 -7.06
CA ILE A 4 15.32 2.34 -8.24
C ILE A 4 16.40 2.65 -9.25
N ASN A 5 17.17 1.65 -9.67
CA ASN A 5 18.27 1.81 -10.58
C ASN A 5 18.12 0.88 -11.80
N HIS A 6 17.98 1.49 -12.98
CA HIS A 6 17.92 0.81 -14.28
C HIS A 6 16.90 -0.33 -14.32
N LEU A 7 15.72 -0.12 -13.70
CA LEU A 7 14.68 -1.13 -13.58
C LEU A 7 14.08 -1.47 -14.94
N VAL A 8 14.12 -2.75 -15.30
CA VAL A 8 13.48 -3.29 -16.50
C VAL A 8 12.56 -4.44 -16.11
N LYS A 9 11.36 -4.46 -16.68
CA LYS A 9 10.46 -5.61 -16.60
C LYS A 9 9.92 -5.96 -17.98
N LYS A 10 10.14 -7.20 -18.37
CA LYS A 10 9.64 -7.78 -19.64
C LYS A 10 8.69 -8.95 -19.35
N TYR A 11 7.68 -9.09 -20.16
CA TYR A 11 6.78 -10.23 -20.25
C TYR A 11 6.81 -10.75 -21.69
N GLY A 12 7.64 -11.78 -21.95
CA GLY A 12 7.98 -12.15 -23.32
C GLY A 12 8.60 -10.97 -24.08
N ASP A 13 8.00 -10.60 -25.20
CA ASP A 13 8.45 -9.46 -26.03
C ASP A 13 7.94 -8.10 -25.57
N HIS A 14 6.97 -8.08 -24.63
CA HIS A 14 6.40 -6.84 -24.10
C HIS A 14 7.24 -6.26 -22.98
N ILE A 15 7.70 -5.01 -23.14
CA ILE A 15 8.44 -4.27 -22.11
C ILE A 15 7.43 -3.45 -21.32
N ALA A 16 7.16 -3.86 -20.06
CA ALA A 16 6.25 -3.18 -19.17
C ALA A 16 6.90 -2.04 -18.39
N VAL A 17 8.19 -2.16 -18.07
CA VAL A 17 9.03 -1.10 -17.48
C VAL A 17 10.34 -1.08 -18.24
N ASN A 18 10.75 0.10 -18.71
CA ASN A 18 11.94 0.26 -19.55
C ASN A 18 12.91 1.25 -18.92
N ASP A 19 13.99 0.72 -18.35
CA ASP A 19 15.14 1.48 -17.79
C ASP A 19 14.73 2.61 -16.84
N LEU A 20 13.83 2.32 -15.89
CA LEU A 20 13.38 3.29 -14.90
C LEU A 20 14.43 3.47 -13.81
N SER A 21 14.90 4.72 -13.63
CA SER A 21 15.74 5.11 -12.50
C SER A 21 15.07 6.26 -11.75
N LEU A 22 14.88 6.10 -10.42
CA LEU A 22 14.14 7.05 -9.60
C LEU A 22 14.56 6.93 -8.14
N ASN A 23 14.72 8.09 -7.48
CA ASN A 23 14.93 8.18 -6.05
C ASN A 23 13.72 8.84 -5.38
N ILE A 24 13.17 8.17 -4.37
CA ILE A 24 12.03 8.64 -3.57
C ILE A 24 12.54 8.96 -2.17
N GLU A 25 12.54 10.24 -1.83
CA GLU A 25 12.94 10.72 -0.51
C GLU A 25 11.90 10.38 0.56
N SER A 26 12.33 10.25 1.80
CA SER A 26 11.43 9.98 2.92
C SER A 26 10.56 11.19 3.28
N GLY A 27 9.36 10.91 3.84
CA GLY A 27 8.50 11.93 4.43
C GLY A 27 7.74 12.80 3.44
N LYS A 28 7.53 12.32 2.21
CA LYS A 28 6.76 13.01 1.17
C LYS A 28 5.70 12.11 0.56
N ILE A 29 4.72 12.71 -0.10
CA ILE A 29 3.71 12.01 -0.90
C ILE A 29 4.11 12.09 -2.37
N TYR A 30 4.22 10.94 -3.02
CA TYR A 30 4.57 10.82 -4.44
C TYR A 30 3.42 10.18 -5.23
N GLY A 31 3.11 10.76 -6.39
CA GLY A 31 2.13 10.22 -7.32
C GLY A 31 2.76 9.60 -8.55
N PHE A 32 2.47 8.33 -8.80
CA PHE A 32 2.73 7.69 -10.09
C PHE A 32 1.54 7.93 -11.01
N LEU A 33 1.69 8.88 -11.93
CA LEU A 33 0.65 9.26 -12.87
C LEU A 33 0.91 8.65 -14.25
N GLY A 34 -0.14 8.19 -14.90
CA GLY A 34 -0.06 7.69 -16.28
C GLY A 34 -1.28 6.85 -16.67
N PRO A 35 -1.48 6.61 -17.98
CA PRO A 35 -2.59 5.79 -18.47
C PRO A 35 -2.47 4.33 -18.00
N ASN A 36 -3.54 3.57 -18.19
CA ASN A 36 -3.50 2.12 -17.97
C ASN A 36 -2.48 1.49 -18.92
N GLY A 37 -1.72 0.53 -18.41
CA GLY A 37 -0.63 -0.10 -19.15
C GLY A 37 0.72 0.65 -19.11
N ALA A 38 0.82 1.82 -18.46
CA ALA A 38 2.08 2.57 -18.32
C ALA A 38 3.11 1.95 -17.36
N GLY A 39 2.87 0.75 -16.82
CA GLY A 39 3.79 0.06 -15.93
C GLY A 39 3.70 0.48 -14.45
N LYS A 40 2.72 1.30 -14.04
CA LYS A 40 2.57 1.76 -12.64
C LYS A 40 2.47 0.60 -11.66
N SER A 41 1.44 -0.24 -11.77
CA SER A 41 1.23 -1.39 -10.88
C SER A 41 2.37 -2.41 -10.99
N THR A 42 2.97 -2.59 -12.18
CA THR A 42 4.15 -3.42 -12.36
C THR A 42 5.32 -2.92 -11.52
N THR A 43 5.60 -1.61 -11.57
CA THR A 43 6.66 -0.98 -10.78
C THR A 43 6.37 -1.11 -9.27
N MET A 44 5.14 -0.85 -8.83
CA MET A 44 4.74 -1.01 -7.43
C MET A 44 4.88 -2.46 -6.94
N ASN A 45 4.48 -3.43 -7.75
CA ASN A 45 4.62 -4.85 -7.44
C ASN A 45 6.09 -5.29 -7.34
N ILE A 46 7.00 -4.66 -8.09
CA ILE A 46 8.44 -4.92 -7.95
C ILE A 46 8.96 -4.27 -6.66
N ILE A 47 8.62 -3.03 -6.36
CA ILE A 47 9.03 -2.34 -5.13
C ILE A 47 8.57 -3.12 -3.89
N THR A 48 7.35 -3.68 -3.91
CA THR A 48 6.80 -4.47 -2.78
C THR A 48 7.36 -5.89 -2.68
N GLY A 49 8.21 -6.29 -3.64
CA GLY A 49 8.76 -7.65 -3.70
C GLY A 49 7.74 -8.73 -4.08
N TYR A 50 6.58 -8.35 -4.60
CA TYR A 50 5.57 -9.28 -5.13
C TYR A 50 5.97 -9.83 -6.50
N LEU A 51 6.71 -9.04 -7.29
CA LEU A 51 7.16 -9.38 -8.63
C LEU A 51 8.66 -9.15 -8.76
N GLY A 52 9.39 -10.11 -9.33
CA GLY A 52 10.80 -9.93 -9.66
C GLY A 52 11.02 -9.06 -10.90
N ALA A 53 12.02 -8.20 -10.89
CA ALA A 53 12.49 -7.47 -12.07
C ALA A 53 13.14 -8.40 -13.10
N THR A 54 13.17 -8.00 -14.37
CA THR A 54 13.98 -8.66 -15.39
C THR A 54 15.46 -8.27 -15.25
N SER A 55 15.72 -6.98 -14.96
CA SER A 55 17.03 -6.44 -14.61
C SER A 55 16.87 -5.14 -13.84
N GLY A 56 17.98 -4.62 -13.30
CA GLY A 56 17.98 -3.45 -12.44
C GLY A 56 17.85 -3.82 -10.97
N GLU A 57 17.87 -2.83 -10.11
CA GLU A 57 17.90 -2.96 -8.66
C GLU A 57 16.86 -2.06 -8.01
N VAL A 58 16.23 -2.55 -6.93
CA VAL A 58 15.34 -1.75 -6.08
C VAL A 58 15.76 -1.93 -4.62
N LYS A 59 16.00 -0.81 -3.94
CA LYS A 59 16.30 -0.78 -2.51
C LYS A 59 15.27 0.04 -1.74
N ILE A 60 14.91 -0.43 -0.55
CA ILE A 60 14.05 0.27 0.40
C ILE A 60 14.83 0.43 1.70
N ASN A 61 15.10 1.68 2.09
CA ASN A 61 15.94 2.00 3.25
C ASN A 61 17.30 1.28 3.24
N GLY A 62 17.90 1.12 2.05
CA GLY A 62 19.16 0.42 1.85
C GLY A 62 19.04 -1.10 1.72
N PHE A 63 17.87 -1.71 2.01
CA PHE A 63 17.64 -3.15 1.84
C PHE A 63 17.22 -3.47 0.40
N ASP A 64 17.98 -4.33 -0.27
CA ASP A 64 17.61 -4.81 -1.60
C ASP A 64 16.38 -5.74 -1.53
N VAL A 65 15.38 -5.47 -2.37
CA VAL A 65 14.07 -6.19 -2.32
C VAL A 65 14.19 -7.66 -2.73
N LEU A 66 15.23 -8.05 -3.45
CA LEU A 66 15.48 -9.44 -3.86
C LEU A 66 16.45 -10.16 -2.92
N ALA A 67 17.53 -9.48 -2.51
CA ALA A 67 18.57 -10.07 -1.67
C ALA A 67 18.19 -10.08 -0.17
N GLN A 68 17.41 -9.10 0.28
CA GLN A 68 17.00 -8.90 1.67
C GLN A 68 15.48 -8.68 1.77
N PRO A 69 14.64 -9.62 1.28
CA PRO A 69 13.20 -9.42 1.14
C PRO A 69 12.46 -9.23 2.47
N GLU A 70 12.92 -9.88 3.54
CA GLU A 70 12.26 -9.78 4.85
C GLU A 70 12.44 -8.39 5.46
N GLU A 71 13.65 -7.83 5.38
CA GLU A 71 13.99 -6.49 5.86
C GLU A 71 13.28 -5.42 5.05
N ALA A 72 13.30 -5.55 3.71
CA ALA A 72 12.62 -4.62 2.81
C ALA A 72 11.10 -4.61 3.06
N LYS A 73 10.46 -5.78 3.21
CA LYS A 73 9.01 -5.91 3.46
C LYS A 73 8.58 -5.32 4.81
N LYS A 74 9.43 -5.35 5.83
CA LYS A 74 9.13 -4.70 7.12
C LYS A 74 9.00 -3.19 7.00
N CYS A 75 9.69 -2.58 6.04
CA CYS A 75 9.63 -1.14 5.80
C CYS A 75 8.38 -0.70 5.01
N VAL A 76 7.61 -1.64 4.43
CA VAL A 76 6.54 -1.33 3.47
C VAL A 76 5.17 -1.80 3.96
N GLY A 77 4.18 -0.91 3.82
CA GLY A 77 2.77 -1.27 3.81
C GLY A 77 2.23 -1.16 2.38
N TYR A 78 1.45 -2.13 1.94
CA TYR A 78 0.94 -2.16 0.58
C TYR A 78 -0.58 -2.35 0.54
N LEU A 79 -1.25 -1.48 -0.21
CA LEU A 79 -2.64 -1.59 -0.59
C LEU A 79 -2.71 -1.80 -2.10
N PRO A 80 -2.94 -3.00 -2.60
CA PRO A 80 -3.21 -3.23 -4.02
C PRO A 80 -4.59 -2.69 -4.41
N GLU A 81 -4.84 -2.48 -5.71
CA GLU A 81 -6.12 -2.04 -6.25
C GLU A 81 -7.30 -2.89 -5.74
N LEU A 82 -7.11 -4.20 -5.67
CA LEU A 82 -8.06 -5.16 -5.06
C LEU A 82 -7.42 -5.79 -3.82
N PRO A 83 -7.75 -5.30 -2.61
CA PRO A 83 -7.18 -5.85 -1.38
C PRO A 83 -7.56 -7.32 -1.18
N PRO A 84 -6.57 -8.22 -0.95
CA PRO A 84 -6.80 -9.66 -0.74
C PRO A 84 -7.31 -9.94 0.68
N LEU A 85 -8.56 -9.57 0.96
CA LEU A 85 -9.17 -9.69 2.28
C LEU A 85 -9.76 -11.09 2.50
N TYR A 86 -9.65 -11.62 3.73
CA TYR A 86 -10.32 -12.85 4.11
C TYR A 86 -11.79 -12.59 4.43
N MET A 87 -12.65 -12.89 3.46
CA MET A 87 -14.05 -12.53 3.44
C MET A 87 -14.89 -13.15 4.56
N ASP A 88 -14.47 -14.29 5.10
CA ASP A 88 -15.16 -15.03 6.16
C ASP A 88 -14.69 -14.66 7.58
N MET A 89 -13.74 -13.73 7.69
CA MET A 89 -13.35 -13.13 8.97
C MET A 89 -14.17 -11.86 9.25
N THR A 90 -14.38 -11.57 10.53
CA THR A 90 -14.79 -10.23 10.97
C THR A 90 -13.63 -9.24 10.78
N VAL A 91 -13.94 -7.94 10.74
CA VAL A 91 -12.88 -6.90 10.62
C VAL A 91 -11.87 -7.02 11.75
N LEU A 92 -12.32 -7.24 12.99
CA LEU A 92 -11.44 -7.35 14.15
C LEU A 92 -10.56 -8.61 14.09
N GLU A 93 -11.11 -9.75 13.72
CA GLU A 93 -10.34 -11.00 13.53
C GLU A 93 -9.27 -10.81 12.47
N TYR A 94 -9.64 -10.22 11.33
CA TYR A 94 -8.70 -9.95 10.26
C TYR A 94 -7.58 -9.00 10.67
N MET A 95 -7.89 -7.92 11.37
CA MET A 95 -6.88 -6.96 11.84
C MET A 95 -5.94 -7.57 12.87
N ASN A 96 -6.43 -8.44 13.76
CA ASN A 96 -5.56 -9.19 14.69
C ASN A 96 -4.66 -10.18 13.94
N PHE A 97 -5.19 -10.88 12.96
CA PHE A 97 -4.42 -11.78 12.10
C PHE A 97 -3.29 -11.03 11.35
N VAL A 98 -3.60 -9.88 10.76
CA VAL A 98 -2.59 -9.06 10.07
C VAL A 98 -1.53 -8.55 11.05
N ALA A 99 -1.94 -8.12 12.26
CA ALA A 99 -1.01 -7.69 13.30
C ALA A 99 -0.04 -8.82 13.72
N GLU A 100 -0.52 -10.06 13.73
CA GLU A 100 0.31 -11.23 13.97
C GLU A 100 1.29 -11.52 12.84
N LEU A 101 0.82 -11.48 11.59
CA LEU A 101 1.67 -11.64 10.40
C LEU A 101 2.77 -10.57 10.33
N LYS A 102 2.46 -9.34 10.73
CA LYS A 102 3.41 -8.23 10.84
C LYS A 102 4.34 -8.34 12.06
N GLN A 103 4.25 -9.44 12.82
CA GLN A 103 5.08 -9.72 14.02
C GLN A 103 5.00 -8.63 15.08
N ILE A 104 3.87 -7.92 15.18
CA ILE A 104 3.67 -6.93 16.25
C ILE A 104 3.68 -7.66 17.62
N PRO A 105 4.45 -7.19 18.60
CA PRO A 105 4.51 -7.80 19.95
C PRO A 105 3.13 -7.95 20.57
N LYS A 106 2.86 -9.09 21.23
CA LYS A 106 1.53 -9.44 21.77
C LYS A 106 0.93 -8.37 22.68
N ASP A 107 1.78 -7.75 23.51
CA ASP A 107 1.41 -6.67 24.43
C ASP A 107 0.97 -5.39 23.71
N LYS A 108 1.46 -5.15 22.48
CA LYS A 108 1.16 -3.97 21.66
C LYS A 108 0.06 -4.21 20.60
N ARG A 109 -0.27 -5.48 20.28
CA ARG A 109 -1.24 -5.79 19.19
C ARG A 109 -2.58 -5.12 19.40
N LYS A 110 -3.17 -5.24 20.61
CA LYS A 110 -4.50 -4.70 20.91
C LYS A 110 -4.57 -3.18 20.72
N SER A 111 -3.56 -2.45 21.19
CA SER A 111 -3.49 -0.99 21.02
C SER A 111 -3.26 -0.60 19.57
N SER A 112 -2.33 -1.26 18.87
CA SER A 112 -2.06 -0.98 17.44
C SER A 112 -3.26 -1.25 16.54
N VAL A 113 -3.96 -2.38 16.76
CA VAL A 113 -5.19 -2.71 16.01
C VAL A 113 -6.26 -1.66 16.26
N LYS A 114 -6.51 -1.28 17.54
CA LYS A 114 -7.48 -0.25 17.87
C LYS A 114 -7.15 1.09 17.20
N GLU A 115 -5.93 1.56 17.33
CA GLU A 115 -5.47 2.84 16.78
C GLU A 115 -5.63 2.90 15.25
N VAL A 116 -5.22 1.85 14.54
CA VAL A 116 -5.34 1.79 13.10
C VAL A 116 -6.81 1.69 12.65
N MET A 117 -7.67 0.96 13.37
CA MET A 117 -9.09 0.89 13.08
C MET A 117 -9.79 2.24 13.30
N GLU A 118 -9.40 3.00 14.31
CA GLU A 118 -9.88 4.37 14.54
C GLU A 118 -9.39 5.32 13.44
N LEU A 119 -8.11 5.25 13.07
CA LEU A 119 -7.51 6.05 11.99
C LEU A 119 -8.23 5.86 10.65
N THR A 120 -8.56 4.62 10.31
CA THR A 120 -9.21 4.26 9.04
C THR A 120 -10.74 4.28 9.11
N LYS A 121 -11.32 4.65 10.27
CA LYS A 121 -12.76 4.75 10.51
C LYS A 121 -13.51 3.43 10.19
N ILE A 122 -13.03 2.31 10.74
CA ILE A 122 -13.66 0.98 10.59
C ILE A 122 -14.05 0.35 11.94
N MET A 123 -13.90 1.09 13.05
CA MET A 123 -14.17 0.59 14.39
C MET A 123 -15.66 0.22 14.58
N ASP A 124 -16.58 0.94 13.96
CA ASP A 124 -18.01 0.69 13.94
C ASP A 124 -18.40 -0.65 13.27
N MET A 125 -17.51 -1.17 12.41
CA MET A 125 -17.70 -2.41 11.66
C MET A 125 -16.90 -3.59 12.23
N LYS A 126 -16.26 -3.46 13.40
CA LYS A 126 -15.30 -4.43 13.95
C LYS A 126 -15.81 -5.88 14.01
N ASP A 127 -17.09 -6.05 14.37
CA ASP A 127 -17.72 -7.36 14.56
C ASP A 127 -18.43 -7.87 13.29
N ARG A 128 -18.36 -7.13 12.18
CA ARG A 128 -18.99 -7.48 10.91
C ARG A 128 -18.08 -8.33 10.05
N LEU A 129 -18.63 -9.35 9.38
CA LEU A 129 -17.90 -10.12 8.38
C LEU A 129 -17.49 -9.23 7.20
N ILE A 130 -16.28 -9.37 6.72
CA ILE A 130 -15.72 -8.55 5.63
C ILE A 130 -16.55 -8.69 4.34
N ARG A 131 -17.08 -9.89 4.05
CA ARG A 131 -17.98 -10.10 2.90
C ARG A 131 -19.23 -9.23 2.91
N ASN A 132 -19.71 -8.82 4.09
CA ASN A 132 -20.92 -8.03 4.27
C ASN A 132 -20.64 -6.52 4.28
N LEU A 133 -19.40 -6.10 4.04
CA LEU A 133 -19.01 -4.70 3.95
C LEU A 133 -19.25 -4.14 2.54
N SER A 134 -19.55 -2.84 2.46
CA SER A 134 -19.51 -2.11 1.19
C SER A 134 -18.09 -2.07 0.62
N LYS A 135 -17.96 -1.76 -0.68
CA LYS A 135 -16.64 -1.60 -1.32
C LYS A 135 -15.77 -0.58 -0.57
N GLY A 136 -16.34 0.57 -0.17
CA GLY A 136 -15.61 1.60 0.56
C GLY A 136 -15.09 1.13 1.91
N TYR A 137 -15.89 0.37 2.67
CA TYR A 137 -15.41 -0.21 3.93
C TYR A 137 -14.33 -1.27 3.71
N ARG A 138 -14.46 -2.13 2.69
CA ARG A 138 -13.39 -3.08 2.33
C ARG A 138 -12.09 -2.36 1.95
N GLN A 139 -12.18 -1.25 1.21
CA GLN A 139 -11.02 -0.43 0.91
C GLN A 139 -10.36 0.13 2.17
N ARG A 140 -11.15 0.61 3.15
CA ARG A 140 -10.63 1.08 4.44
C ARG A 140 -9.98 -0.03 5.27
N VAL A 141 -10.50 -1.26 5.23
CA VAL A 141 -9.85 -2.44 5.83
C VAL A 141 -8.49 -2.71 5.16
N GLY A 142 -8.42 -2.59 3.82
CA GLY A 142 -7.15 -2.68 3.09
C GLY A 142 -6.15 -1.57 3.48
N PHE A 143 -6.61 -0.34 3.68
CA PHE A 143 -5.77 0.73 4.24
C PHE A 143 -5.27 0.38 5.63
N ALA A 144 -6.14 -0.10 6.51
CA ALA A 144 -5.75 -0.53 7.85
C ALA A 144 -4.67 -1.61 7.82
N GLN A 145 -4.81 -2.60 6.92
CA GLN A 145 -3.80 -3.63 6.67
C GLN A 145 -2.47 -3.04 6.22
N ALA A 146 -2.47 -2.02 5.34
CA ALA A 146 -1.25 -1.41 4.86
C ALA A 146 -0.54 -0.60 5.95
N VAL A 147 -1.30 0.08 6.81
CA VAL A 147 -0.76 1.00 7.83
C VAL A 147 -0.34 0.31 9.13
N ILE A 148 -0.95 -0.83 9.46
CA ILE A 148 -0.67 -1.52 10.73
C ILE A 148 0.82 -1.89 10.84
N GLY A 149 1.41 -1.64 12.00
CA GLY A 149 2.84 -1.77 12.21
C GLY A 149 3.64 -0.51 11.87
N TYR A 150 2.98 0.54 11.39
CA TYR A 150 3.57 1.86 11.09
C TYR A 150 4.80 1.77 10.17
N PRO A 151 4.66 1.17 8.96
CA PRO A 151 5.76 1.06 8.01
C PRO A 151 6.22 2.45 7.57
N GLU A 152 7.52 2.61 7.30
CA GLU A 152 8.08 3.89 6.86
C GLU A 152 7.56 4.31 5.47
N VAL A 153 7.26 3.34 4.62
CA VAL A 153 6.73 3.53 3.27
C VAL A 153 5.36 2.89 3.14
N ILE A 154 4.40 3.63 2.62
CA ILE A 154 3.05 3.15 2.29
C ILE A 154 2.85 3.27 0.78
N ILE A 155 2.56 2.16 0.14
CA ILE A 155 2.30 2.08 -1.30
C ILE A 155 0.81 1.79 -1.51
N LEU A 156 0.15 2.63 -2.32
CA LEU A 156 -1.28 2.59 -2.58
C LEU A 156 -1.52 2.50 -4.09
N ASP A 157 -2.01 1.37 -4.56
CA ASP A 157 -2.31 1.18 -5.99
C ASP A 157 -3.78 1.50 -6.26
N GLU A 158 -4.04 2.59 -6.99
CA GLU A 158 -5.37 3.09 -7.36
C GLU A 158 -6.35 3.16 -6.15
N PRO A 159 -6.00 3.84 -5.05
CA PRO A 159 -6.70 3.74 -3.76
C PRO A 159 -8.15 4.25 -3.78
N THR A 160 -8.55 4.98 -4.80
CA THR A 160 -9.87 5.63 -4.92
C THR A 160 -10.79 4.99 -5.97
N VAL A 161 -10.29 3.98 -6.71
CA VAL A 161 -11.04 3.35 -7.80
C VAL A 161 -12.37 2.74 -7.33
N GLY A 162 -13.46 3.20 -7.97
CA GLY A 162 -14.82 2.69 -7.73
C GLY A 162 -15.41 3.07 -6.37
N LEU A 163 -14.91 4.12 -5.75
CA LEU A 163 -15.50 4.78 -4.61
C LEU A 163 -16.42 5.93 -5.07
N ASP A 164 -17.41 6.26 -4.24
CA ASP A 164 -18.24 7.44 -4.48
C ASP A 164 -17.48 8.74 -4.11
N PRO A 165 -17.95 9.92 -4.57
CA PRO A 165 -17.25 11.19 -4.37
C PRO A 165 -16.96 11.53 -2.91
N LYS A 166 -17.88 11.18 -1.98
CA LYS A 166 -17.69 11.43 -0.55
C LYS A 166 -16.56 10.54 0.01
N GLN A 167 -16.56 9.26 -0.37
CA GLN A 167 -15.51 8.33 0.04
C GLN A 167 -14.15 8.73 -0.51
N ILE A 168 -14.07 9.23 -1.74
CA ILE A 168 -12.82 9.75 -2.34
C ILE A 168 -12.25 10.88 -1.48
N ILE A 169 -13.07 11.85 -1.05
CA ILE A 169 -12.62 12.94 -0.18
C ILE A 169 -12.04 12.40 1.13
N GLU A 170 -12.76 11.48 1.77
CA GLU A 170 -12.33 10.89 3.04
C GLU A 170 -11.02 10.08 2.92
N ILE A 171 -10.82 9.37 1.81
CA ILE A 171 -9.58 8.64 1.53
C ILE A 171 -8.42 9.61 1.27
N ARG A 172 -8.65 10.72 0.55
CA ARG A 172 -7.63 11.75 0.35
C ARG A 172 -7.17 12.39 1.67
N GLU A 173 -8.12 12.70 2.56
CA GLU A 173 -7.79 13.20 3.90
C GLU A 173 -6.95 12.18 4.68
N LEU A 174 -7.29 10.90 4.59
CA LEU A 174 -6.51 9.82 5.21
C LEU A 174 -5.09 9.77 4.64
N ILE A 175 -4.93 9.84 3.31
CA ILE A 175 -3.63 9.83 2.65
C ILE A 175 -2.79 11.04 3.09
N LYS A 176 -3.37 12.25 3.15
CA LYS A 176 -2.68 13.45 3.65
C LYS A 176 -2.18 13.26 5.08
N LYS A 177 -3.05 12.74 5.96
CA LYS A 177 -2.69 12.47 7.36
C LYS A 177 -1.58 11.43 7.49
N LEU A 178 -1.58 10.40 6.64
CA LEU A 178 -0.51 9.40 6.60
C LEU A 178 0.80 10.02 6.11
N GLY A 179 0.74 10.92 5.12
CA GLY A 179 1.91 11.62 4.58
C GLY A 179 2.64 12.52 5.58
N GLU A 180 2.02 12.90 6.70
CA GLU A 180 2.68 13.65 7.78
C GLU A 180 3.75 12.83 8.52
N LYS A 181 3.65 11.50 8.50
CA LYS A 181 4.53 10.59 9.27
C LYS A 181 5.19 9.51 8.42
N HIS A 182 4.71 9.29 7.21
CA HIS A 182 5.14 8.22 6.32
C HIS A 182 5.53 8.78 4.96
N THR A 183 6.35 8.04 4.23
CA THR A 183 6.50 8.23 2.79
C THR A 183 5.34 7.52 2.11
N VAL A 184 4.52 8.24 1.36
CA VAL A 184 3.38 7.65 0.67
C VAL A 184 3.61 7.69 -0.83
N ILE A 185 3.45 6.55 -1.48
CA ILE A 185 3.46 6.42 -2.94
C ILE A 185 2.08 5.97 -3.36
N LEU A 186 1.45 6.71 -4.27
CA LEU A 186 0.16 6.30 -4.81
C LEU A 186 0.17 6.31 -6.34
N SER A 187 -0.50 5.34 -6.94
CA SER A 187 -0.81 5.38 -8.36
C SER A 187 -2.18 6.03 -8.57
N SER A 188 -2.31 6.76 -9.65
CA SER A 188 -3.59 7.23 -10.15
C SER A 188 -3.52 7.44 -11.66
N HIS A 189 -4.66 7.26 -12.33
CA HIS A 189 -4.83 7.66 -13.71
C HIS A 189 -5.50 9.05 -13.84
N ILE A 190 -5.84 9.68 -12.71
CA ILE A 190 -6.54 10.97 -12.64
C ILE A 190 -5.63 12.02 -11.97
N LEU A 191 -5.21 13.04 -12.73
CA LEU A 191 -4.31 14.10 -12.25
C LEU A 191 -4.86 14.83 -11.01
N SER A 192 -6.17 15.10 -10.97
CA SER A 192 -6.82 15.79 -9.86
C SER A 192 -6.82 15.00 -8.54
N GLU A 193 -6.49 13.72 -8.56
CA GLU A 193 -6.36 12.90 -7.35
C GLU A 193 -5.02 13.12 -6.64
N ILE A 194 -4.01 13.55 -7.37
CA ILE A 194 -2.65 13.77 -6.85
C ILE A 194 -2.42 15.23 -6.48
N SER A 195 -3.10 16.18 -7.16
CA SER A 195 -2.88 17.63 -7.01
C SER A 195 -3.62 18.26 -5.82
N ALA A 196 -4.34 17.51 -5.04
CA ALA A 196 -5.12 17.96 -3.88
C ALA A 196 -4.45 17.54 -2.57
#